data_4e55b80ee3e48e2c850ef3d12d352c4f
#
_entry.id   4e55b80ee3e48e2c850ef3d12d352c4f
#
_cell.length_a   1.000
_cell.length_b   1.000
_cell.length_c   1.000
_cell.angle_alpha   90.00
_cell.angle_beta   90.00
_cell.angle_gamma   90.00
#
_symmetry.space_group_name_H-M   'P 1'
#
loop_
_entity.id
_entity.type
_entity.pdbx_description
1 polymer ?
#
loop_
_entity_poly.entity_id
_entity_poly.type
_entity_poly.pdbx_seq_one_letter_code
_entity_poly.pdbx_strand_id
1 'polypeptide(L)'
;MTVAQSASAKPTEDFSRATLVLIGHGSTLNAESSAPTHQHADELKRRNIFGQVVTAFWKEEPAISAVLRSAYQPRVYCVPLFISEGYFTEEVIPRELGFPPGQRVMQKGGQTIHYCGPIGTHDSMTEVLLARAKETVAKHPFPRAPKPSETALFIAGHGTGNNENSRKAIEHQVELIRAKNEYAEVHSAFMEEDPRIADCYKVAKTSNIVMVPFFVSDGLHSFEDIPMMLGEPERLVKSRLAAGQPTWRNPTEKKGKLVWYAPSIGNEPHIPDVILQRVREAAAA
;
A
#
# COMPACT_ATOMS: atom_id res chain seq x y z
N MET A 1 -20.00 -32.02 36.61
CA MET A 1 -20.67 -30.81 36.10
C MET A 1 -19.56 -29.82 35.70
N THR A 2 -19.22 -29.80 34.44
CA THR A 2 -18.17 -28.94 33.89
C THR A 2 -18.83 -27.68 33.32
N VAL A 3 -18.61 -26.56 33.97
CA VAL A 3 -19.12 -25.27 33.52
C VAL A 3 -18.28 -24.84 32.33
N ALA A 4 -18.86 -24.81 31.13
CA ALA A 4 -18.27 -24.24 29.94
C ALA A 4 -18.16 -22.72 30.11
N GLN A 5 -16.94 -22.20 30.20
CA GLN A 5 -16.68 -20.76 30.08
C GLN A 5 -17.03 -20.31 28.66
N SER A 6 -18.09 -19.52 28.52
CA SER A 6 -18.42 -18.82 27.30
C SER A 6 -17.33 -17.82 27.01
N ALA A 7 -16.62 -18.00 25.92
CA ALA A 7 -15.74 -16.95 25.38
C ALA A 7 -16.62 -15.72 25.09
N SER A 8 -16.44 -14.66 25.85
CA SER A 8 -17.07 -13.36 25.58
C SER A 8 -16.55 -12.85 24.24
N ALA A 9 -17.42 -12.78 23.24
CA ALA A 9 -17.13 -12.09 21.98
C ALA A 9 -16.71 -10.65 22.34
N LYS A 10 -15.52 -10.22 21.88
CA LYS A 10 -15.12 -8.80 21.98
C LYS A 10 -16.26 -7.97 21.38
N PRO A 11 -16.69 -6.89 22.04
CA PRO A 11 -17.74 -6.03 21.49
C PRO A 11 -17.30 -5.59 20.10
N THR A 12 -18.17 -5.76 19.11
CA THR A 12 -17.98 -5.22 17.77
C THR A 12 -17.91 -3.71 17.92
N GLU A 13 -16.74 -3.16 17.64
CA GLU A 13 -16.49 -1.74 17.83
C GLU A 13 -17.35 -0.93 16.86
N ASP A 14 -18.22 -0.09 17.42
CA ASP A 14 -19.15 0.73 16.65
C ASP A 14 -18.47 2.03 16.21
N PHE A 15 -18.18 2.16 14.92
CA PHE A 15 -17.63 3.36 14.30
C PHE A 15 -18.71 4.27 13.65
N SER A 16 -20.00 4.00 13.81
CA SER A 16 -21.09 4.82 13.27
C SER A 16 -21.07 6.27 13.77
N ARG A 17 -20.44 6.54 14.91
CA ARG A 17 -20.19 7.86 15.49
C ARG A 17 -18.71 8.26 15.41
N ALA A 18 -18.04 7.87 14.34
CA ALA A 18 -16.66 8.25 14.07
C ALA A 18 -16.52 8.85 12.67
N THR A 19 -15.60 9.80 12.52
CA THR A 19 -15.09 10.27 11.23
C THR A 19 -13.81 9.50 10.90
N LEU A 20 -13.74 8.91 9.72
CA LEU A 20 -12.51 8.43 9.12
C LEU A 20 -11.93 9.50 8.20
N VAL A 21 -10.68 9.87 8.42
CA VAL A 21 -9.90 10.76 7.55
C VAL A 21 -8.82 9.93 6.86
N LEU A 22 -8.91 9.78 5.55
CA LEU A 22 -7.85 9.15 4.74
C LEU A 22 -6.89 10.23 4.25
N ILE A 23 -5.60 10.04 4.52
CA ILE A 23 -4.59 11.04 4.21
C ILE A 23 -3.65 10.50 3.13
N GLY A 24 -3.66 11.14 1.96
CA GLY A 24 -2.77 10.85 0.84
C GLY A 24 -1.72 11.95 0.62
N HIS A 25 -0.76 11.69 -0.25
CA HIS A 25 0.20 12.70 -0.67
C HIS A 25 -0.45 13.73 -1.58
N GLY A 26 -1.23 13.28 -2.55
CA GLY A 26 -1.78 14.13 -3.61
C GLY A 26 -0.71 14.65 -4.58
N SER A 27 -1.13 15.35 -5.61
CA SER A 27 -0.23 15.99 -6.57
C SER A 27 -0.95 17.09 -7.33
N THR A 28 -0.33 18.23 -7.50
CA THR A 28 -0.82 19.29 -8.39
C THR A 28 -0.62 19.01 -9.88
N LEU A 29 0.15 17.98 -10.22
CA LEU A 29 0.56 17.65 -11.59
C LEU A 29 -0.06 16.35 -12.10
N ASN A 30 -0.47 15.45 -11.21
CA ASN A 30 -0.93 14.11 -11.58
C ASN A 30 -2.13 13.70 -10.71
N ALA A 31 -3.33 13.72 -11.28
CA ALA A 31 -4.57 13.31 -10.61
C ALA A 31 -4.56 11.82 -10.18
N GLU A 32 -3.77 10.97 -10.83
CA GLU A 32 -3.63 9.56 -10.44
C GLU A 32 -3.00 9.37 -9.06
N SER A 33 -2.32 10.40 -8.53
CA SER A 33 -1.70 10.35 -7.20
C SER A 33 -2.73 10.27 -6.06
N SER A 34 -3.87 10.94 -6.20
CA SER A 34 -4.96 10.94 -5.21
C SER A 34 -6.06 9.92 -5.49
N ALA A 35 -6.16 9.44 -6.73
CA ALA A 35 -7.22 8.53 -7.16
C ALA A 35 -7.40 7.30 -6.25
N PRO A 36 -6.36 6.57 -5.80
CA PRO A 36 -6.52 5.46 -4.86
C PRO A 36 -7.12 5.87 -3.52
N THR A 37 -6.75 7.04 -2.99
CA THR A 37 -7.30 7.55 -1.72
C THR A 37 -8.79 7.80 -1.84
N HIS A 38 -9.23 8.43 -2.93
CA HIS A 38 -10.65 8.65 -3.21
C HIS A 38 -11.40 7.33 -3.41
N GLN A 39 -10.85 6.39 -4.18
CA GLN A 39 -11.43 5.07 -4.40
C GLN A 39 -11.69 4.34 -3.07
N HIS A 40 -10.72 4.31 -2.16
CA HIS A 40 -10.87 3.66 -0.87
C HIS A 40 -11.85 4.41 0.05
N ALA A 41 -11.87 5.75 -0.01
CA ALA A 41 -12.85 6.54 0.72
C ALA A 41 -14.28 6.21 0.26
N ASP A 42 -14.52 6.11 -1.05
CA ASP A 42 -15.83 5.81 -1.60
C ASP A 42 -16.27 4.37 -1.28
N GLU A 43 -15.34 3.41 -1.31
CA GLU A 43 -15.61 2.05 -0.87
C GLU A 43 -16.00 2.01 0.62
N LEU A 44 -15.29 2.72 1.50
CA LEU A 44 -15.58 2.77 2.93
C LEU A 44 -16.88 3.53 3.24
N LYS A 45 -17.22 4.57 2.47
CA LYS A 45 -18.57 5.20 2.51
C LYS A 45 -19.65 4.18 2.16
N ARG A 46 -19.46 3.41 1.08
CA ARG A 46 -20.40 2.38 0.62
C ARG A 46 -20.60 1.27 1.65
N ARG A 47 -19.54 0.89 2.39
CA ARG A 47 -19.63 -0.07 3.50
C ARG A 47 -20.43 0.45 4.70
N ASN A 48 -20.66 1.75 4.79
CA ASN A 48 -21.44 2.42 5.84
C ASN A 48 -21.03 2.06 7.28
N ILE A 49 -19.71 1.92 7.50
CA ILE A 49 -19.14 1.58 8.82
C ILE A 49 -18.93 2.84 9.66
N PHE A 50 -18.53 3.94 9.02
CA PHE A 50 -18.26 5.22 9.68
C PHE A 50 -19.41 6.19 9.49
N GLY A 51 -19.67 7.05 10.49
CA GLY A 51 -20.64 8.14 10.37
C GLY A 51 -20.22 9.23 9.39
N GLN A 52 -18.91 9.29 9.09
CA GLN A 52 -18.34 10.17 8.07
C GLN A 52 -17.04 9.60 7.53
N VAL A 53 -16.79 9.74 6.22
CA VAL A 53 -15.49 9.45 5.59
C VAL A 53 -15.09 10.65 4.75
N VAL A 54 -13.90 11.19 4.99
CA VAL A 54 -13.31 12.33 4.27
C VAL A 54 -11.89 12.01 3.83
N THR A 55 -11.40 12.73 2.84
CA THR A 55 -10.01 12.64 2.35
C THR A 55 -9.27 13.93 2.62
N ALA A 56 -7.96 13.87 2.77
CA ALA A 56 -7.07 15.02 2.87
C ALA A 56 -5.74 14.74 2.19
N PHE A 57 -5.09 15.78 1.68
CA PHE A 57 -3.86 15.65 0.93
C PHE A 57 -2.84 16.71 1.33
N TRP A 58 -1.56 16.38 1.07
CA TRP A 58 -0.46 17.33 1.26
C TRP A 58 -0.34 18.33 0.11
N LYS A 59 -0.51 17.87 -1.14
CA LYS A 59 -0.24 18.66 -2.35
C LYS A 59 -1.48 19.10 -3.12
N GLU A 60 -2.68 18.80 -2.61
CA GLU A 60 -3.95 19.22 -3.22
C GLU A 60 -5.03 19.41 -2.15
N GLU A 61 -6.18 19.96 -2.56
CA GLU A 61 -7.33 20.09 -1.66
C GLU A 61 -8.16 18.79 -1.62
N PRO A 62 -8.78 18.48 -0.47
CA PRO A 62 -8.73 19.23 0.80
C PRO A 62 -7.38 19.09 1.51
N ALA A 63 -6.84 20.21 1.96
CA ALA A 63 -5.54 20.23 2.66
C ALA A 63 -5.62 19.53 4.04
N ILE A 64 -4.54 18.83 4.44
CA ILE A 64 -4.44 18.18 5.76
C ILE A 64 -4.72 19.17 6.90
N SER A 65 -4.16 20.38 6.82
CA SER A 65 -4.33 21.41 7.85
C SER A 65 -5.77 21.92 8.03
N ALA A 66 -6.63 21.65 7.04
CA ALA A 66 -8.04 22.10 7.05
C ALA A 66 -9.01 20.97 7.41
N VAL A 67 -8.64 19.71 7.24
CA VAL A 67 -9.57 18.57 7.24
C VAL A 67 -10.35 18.40 8.56
N LEU A 68 -9.71 18.66 9.70
CA LEU A 68 -10.37 18.51 11.00
C LEU A 68 -11.55 19.49 11.19
N ARG A 69 -11.59 20.59 10.44
CA ARG A 69 -12.75 21.52 10.48
C ARG A 69 -14.01 20.93 9.84
N SER A 70 -13.84 19.98 8.94
CA SER A 70 -14.97 19.27 8.29
C SER A 70 -15.39 18.00 9.04
N ALA A 71 -14.59 17.52 9.97
CA ALA A 71 -14.91 16.35 10.80
C ALA A 71 -15.90 16.75 11.90
N TYR A 72 -17.09 16.12 11.93
CA TYR A 72 -18.15 16.50 12.89
C TYR A 72 -18.49 15.39 13.92
N GLN A 73 -17.93 14.20 13.77
CA GLN A 73 -18.20 13.13 14.73
C GLN A 73 -17.31 13.27 15.99
N PRO A 74 -17.73 12.74 17.15
CA PRO A 74 -16.99 12.88 18.39
C PRO A 74 -15.64 12.13 18.40
N ARG A 75 -15.48 11.11 17.58
CA ARG A 75 -14.21 10.37 17.39
C ARG A 75 -13.73 10.58 15.95
N VAL A 76 -12.45 10.84 15.79
CA VAL A 76 -11.82 11.04 14.48
C VAL A 76 -10.60 10.13 14.36
N TYR A 77 -10.52 9.35 13.30
CA TYR A 77 -9.38 8.49 13.02
C TYR A 77 -8.70 8.95 11.74
N CYS A 78 -7.45 9.38 11.85
CA CYS A 78 -6.64 9.85 10.74
C CYS A 78 -5.69 8.74 10.29
N VAL A 79 -5.90 8.17 9.11
CA VAL A 79 -5.12 7.06 8.57
C VAL A 79 -4.28 7.52 7.40
N PRO A 80 -2.93 7.56 7.52
CA PRO A 80 -2.03 7.88 6.41
C PRO A 80 -1.91 6.70 5.45
N LEU A 81 -2.21 6.95 4.17
CA LEU A 81 -2.01 6.00 3.08
C LEU A 81 -0.57 6.12 2.57
N PHE A 82 0.35 5.56 3.33
CA PHE A 82 1.79 5.56 3.07
C PHE A 82 2.37 4.17 3.32
N ILE A 83 3.49 3.86 2.66
CA ILE A 83 4.12 2.54 2.73
C ILE A 83 4.89 2.33 4.03
N SER A 84 5.50 3.38 4.58
CA SER A 84 6.36 3.27 5.75
C SER A 84 6.24 4.47 6.66
N GLU A 85 6.73 4.32 7.86
CA GLU A 85 7.03 5.42 8.77
C GLU A 85 8.21 6.22 8.22
N GLY A 86 8.18 7.55 8.44
CA GLY A 86 9.22 8.44 7.99
C GLY A 86 8.88 9.89 8.30
N TYR A 87 9.72 10.82 7.83
CA TYR A 87 9.54 12.26 8.07
C TYR A 87 8.11 12.75 7.80
N PHE A 88 7.50 12.24 6.74
CA PHE A 88 6.14 12.64 6.37
C PHE A 88 5.10 12.18 7.40
N THR A 89 5.11 10.90 7.75
CA THR A 89 4.12 10.29 8.65
C THR A 89 4.40 10.60 10.11
N GLU A 90 5.65 10.86 10.50
CA GLU A 90 6.00 11.07 11.89
C GLU A 90 6.07 12.55 12.30
N GLU A 91 6.32 13.45 11.34
CA GLU A 91 6.48 14.87 11.64
C GLU A 91 5.49 15.76 10.86
N VAL A 92 5.45 15.64 9.53
CA VAL A 92 4.68 16.57 8.70
C VAL A 92 3.17 16.42 8.93
N ILE A 93 2.62 15.23 8.77
CA ILE A 93 1.18 15.00 8.91
C ILE A 93 0.68 15.30 10.33
N PRO A 94 1.33 14.82 11.42
CA PRO A 94 0.92 15.17 12.77
C PRO A 94 0.94 16.68 13.03
N ARG A 95 1.97 17.38 12.57
CA ARG A 95 2.08 18.84 12.70
C ARG A 95 0.94 19.56 11.98
N GLU A 96 0.64 19.19 10.73
CA GLU A 96 -0.44 19.79 9.95
C GLU A 96 -1.83 19.56 10.58
N LEU A 97 -2.03 18.41 11.22
CA LEU A 97 -3.25 18.11 11.99
C LEU A 97 -3.29 18.85 13.34
N GLY A 98 -2.15 19.36 13.80
CA GLY A 98 -2.02 20.07 15.08
C GLY A 98 -1.77 19.16 16.28
N PHE A 99 -1.21 17.97 16.07
CA PHE A 99 -0.78 17.09 17.17
C PHE A 99 0.47 17.65 17.85
N PRO A 100 0.56 17.59 19.18
CA PRO A 100 1.82 17.78 19.87
C PRO A 100 2.85 16.72 19.46
N PRO A 101 4.15 17.04 19.44
CA PRO A 101 5.19 16.09 19.07
C PRO A 101 5.10 14.76 19.84
N GLY A 102 5.15 13.64 19.13
CA GLY A 102 5.13 12.30 19.70
C GLY A 102 3.76 11.81 20.19
N GLN A 103 2.71 12.63 20.14
CA GLN A 103 1.37 12.21 20.53
C GLN A 103 0.61 11.62 19.33
N ARG A 104 -0.10 10.53 19.60
CA ARG A 104 -0.99 9.86 18.62
C ARG A 104 -2.48 10.06 18.92
N VAL A 105 -2.80 10.63 20.10
CA VAL A 105 -4.18 10.96 20.51
C VAL A 105 -4.20 12.37 21.04
N MET A 106 -5.20 13.16 20.63
CA MET A 106 -5.43 14.50 21.19
C MET A 106 -6.92 14.79 21.37
N GLN A 107 -7.22 15.71 22.29
CA GLN A 107 -8.56 16.26 22.47
C GLN A 107 -8.62 17.66 21.85
N LYS A 108 -9.59 17.91 20.97
CA LYS A 108 -9.76 19.22 20.34
C LYS A 108 -11.22 19.46 19.99
N GLY A 109 -11.78 20.59 20.44
CA GLY A 109 -13.16 20.96 20.09
C GLY A 109 -14.24 19.96 20.52
N GLY A 110 -14.02 19.22 21.61
CA GLY A 110 -14.92 18.16 22.08
C GLY A 110 -14.79 16.83 21.34
N GLN A 111 -13.80 16.71 20.46
CA GLN A 111 -13.50 15.49 19.71
C GLN A 111 -12.25 14.79 20.27
N THR A 112 -12.26 13.46 20.23
CA THR A 112 -11.06 12.64 20.41
C THR A 112 -10.50 12.30 19.04
N ILE A 113 -9.28 12.72 18.74
CA ILE A 113 -8.65 12.55 17.45
C ILE A 113 -7.49 11.58 17.60
N HIS A 114 -7.51 10.49 16.83
CA HIS A 114 -6.50 9.45 16.80
C HIS A 114 -5.71 9.55 15.49
N TYR A 115 -4.39 9.57 15.59
CA TYR A 115 -3.50 9.43 14.44
C TYR A 115 -2.99 8.01 14.35
N CYS A 116 -3.45 7.29 13.34
CA CYS A 116 -3.13 5.88 13.12
C CYS A 116 -1.74 5.70 12.50
N GLY A 117 -1.20 4.49 12.55
CA GLY A 117 0.01 4.13 11.79
C GLY A 117 -0.26 4.09 10.28
N PRO A 118 0.81 4.20 9.44
CA PRO A 118 0.68 4.08 8.00
C PRO A 118 0.26 2.67 7.60
N ILE A 119 -0.50 2.55 6.50
CA ILE A 119 -1.04 1.24 6.09
C ILE A 119 0.05 0.22 5.73
N GLY A 120 1.15 0.66 5.09
CA GLY A 120 2.16 -0.24 4.54
C GLY A 120 2.95 -1.04 5.57
N THR A 121 2.98 -0.59 6.83
CA THR A 121 3.66 -1.32 7.93
C THR A 121 2.76 -2.33 8.64
N HIS A 122 1.48 -2.44 8.24
CA HIS A 122 0.55 -3.40 8.86
C HIS A 122 0.70 -4.80 8.24
N ASP A 123 0.66 -5.85 9.07
CA ASP A 123 0.81 -7.25 8.64
C ASP A 123 -0.19 -7.66 7.57
N SER A 124 -1.42 -7.14 7.61
CA SER A 124 -2.46 -7.46 6.62
C SER A 124 -2.15 -6.95 5.20
N MET A 125 -1.11 -6.11 5.01
CA MET A 125 -0.61 -5.77 3.67
C MET A 125 -0.07 -6.99 2.92
N THR A 126 0.31 -8.04 3.63
CA THR A 126 0.67 -9.33 3.04
C THR A 126 -0.43 -9.85 2.10
N GLU A 127 -1.69 -9.79 2.52
CA GLU A 127 -2.82 -10.25 1.69
C GLU A 127 -3.03 -9.37 0.46
N VAL A 128 -2.83 -8.05 0.60
CA VAL A 128 -2.88 -7.09 -0.52
C VAL A 128 -1.85 -7.43 -1.58
N LEU A 129 -0.59 -7.68 -1.17
CA LEU A 129 0.50 -8.05 -2.07
C LEU A 129 0.26 -9.39 -2.76
N LEU A 130 -0.19 -10.39 -2.02
CA LEU A 130 -0.51 -11.71 -2.56
C LEU A 130 -1.70 -11.67 -3.52
N ALA A 131 -2.74 -10.90 -3.21
CA ALA A 131 -3.89 -10.70 -4.09
C ALA A 131 -3.46 -10.05 -5.40
N ARG A 132 -2.64 -9.00 -5.35
CA ARG A 132 -2.10 -8.33 -6.54
C ARG A 132 -1.25 -9.25 -7.41
N ALA A 133 -0.38 -10.05 -6.80
CA ALA A 133 0.42 -11.04 -7.52
C ALA A 133 -0.46 -12.08 -8.23
N LYS A 134 -1.43 -12.65 -7.53
CA LYS A 134 -2.38 -13.66 -8.05
C LYS A 134 -3.24 -13.08 -9.18
N GLU A 135 -3.76 -11.85 -9.00
CA GLU A 135 -4.56 -11.15 -10.01
C GLU A 135 -3.78 -10.93 -11.30
N THR A 136 -2.52 -10.48 -11.19
CA THR A 136 -1.66 -10.21 -12.35
C THR A 136 -1.44 -11.48 -13.18
N VAL A 137 -1.14 -12.60 -12.53
CA VAL A 137 -0.98 -13.89 -13.20
C VAL A 137 -2.31 -14.36 -13.82
N ALA A 138 -3.43 -14.21 -13.10
CA ALA A 138 -4.74 -14.64 -13.57
C ALA A 138 -5.22 -13.85 -14.81
N LYS A 139 -4.89 -12.55 -14.87
CA LYS A 139 -5.18 -11.70 -16.04
C LYS A 139 -4.31 -12.02 -17.26
N HIS A 140 -3.16 -12.62 -17.05
CA HIS A 140 -2.18 -12.91 -18.10
C HIS A 140 -1.70 -14.37 -18.05
N PRO A 141 -2.58 -15.36 -18.26
CA PRO A 141 -2.29 -16.77 -18.02
C PRO A 141 -1.45 -17.44 -19.13
N PHE A 142 -1.08 -16.72 -20.18
CA PHE A 142 -0.34 -17.26 -21.32
C PHE A 142 1.18 -17.13 -21.13
N PRO A 143 2.02 -18.08 -21.58
CA PRO A 143 1.68 -19.35 -22.25
C PRO A 143 1.00 -20.37 -21.34
N ARG A 144 1.21 -20.30 -20.03
CA ARG A 144 0.43 -20.95 -18.97
C ARG A 144 0.59 -20.14 -17.69
N ALA A 145 -0.45 -20.07 -16.87
CA ALA A 145 -0.36 -19.48 -15.54
C ALA A 145 0.60 -20.29 -14.67
N PRO A 146 1.71 -19.70 -14.18
CA PRO A 146 2.62 -20.41 -13.31
C PRO A 146 1.98 -20.66 -11.94
N LYS A 147 2.33 -21.79 -11.32
CA LYS A 147 1.95 -22.04 -9.92
C LYS A 147 2.83 -21.18 -9.00
N PRO A 148 2.33 -20.71 -7.86
CA PRO A 148 3.18 -20.01 -6.87
C PRO A 148 4.41 -20.84 -6.48
N SER A 149 4.27 -22.15 -6.30
CA SER A 149 5.39 -23.06 -5.98
C SER A 149 6.45 -23.22 -7.11
N GLU A 150 6.23 -22.63 -8.29
CA GLU A 150 7.14 -22.58 -9.43
C GLU A 150 7.63 -21.15 -9.73
N THR A 151 7.36 -20.20 -8.83
CA THR A 151 7.49 -18.77 -9.08
C THR A 151 8.31 -18.09 -8.00
N ALA A 152 9.22 -17.19 -8.40
CA ALA A 152 9.85 -16.22 -7.53
C ALA A 152 8.96 -14.97 -7.47
N LEU A 153 8.51 -14.60 -6.26
CA LEU A 153 7.79 -13.36 -6.01
C LEU A 153 8.78 -12.30 -5.54
N PHE A 154 8.78 -11.15 -6.21
CA PHE A 154 9.56 -9.98 -5.82
C PHE A 154 8.62 -8.86 -5.37
N ILE A 155 8.88 -8.32 -4.19
CA ILE A 155 8.24 -7.09 -3.70
C ILE A 155 9.21 -5.95 -3.97
N ALA A 156 8.81 -5.06 -4.87
CA ALA A 156 9.65 -3.97 -5.34
C ALA A 156 9.31 -2.64 -4.65
N GLY A 157 10.32 -1.92 -4.21
CA GLY A 157 10.16 -0.62 -3.61
C GLY A 157 11.22 0.38 -4.00
N HIS A 158 11.09 1.60 -3.49
CA HIS A 158 12.03 2.67 -3.82
C HIS A 158 13.43 2.34 -3.28
N GLY A 159 13.53 2.07 -1.99
CA GLY A 159 14.79 2.00 -1.28
C GLY A 159 15.46 3.39 -1.25
N THR A 160 15.82 3.86 -0.09
CA THR A 160 16.58 5.12 0.00
C THR A 160 17.65 4.97 1.06
N GLY A 161 18.89 5.32 0.73
CA GLY A 161 19.99 5.33 1.70
C GLY A 161 19.81 6.30 2.89
N ASN A 162 18.78 7.15 2.82
CA ASN A 162 18.50 8.16 3.84
C ASN A 162 17.46 7.72 4.88
N ASN A 163 16.67 6.68 4.60
CA ASN A 163 15.64 6.17 5.51
C ASN A 163 15.45 4.67 5.34
N GLU A 164 15.92 3.90 6.30
CA GLU A 164 15.77 2.44 6.30
C GLU A 164 14.33 1.95 6.48
N ASN A 165 13.38 2.80 6.89
CA ASN A 165 12.02 2.36 7.21
C ASN A 165 11.25 1.87 5.99
N SER A 166 11.48 2.47 4.81
CA SER A 166 10.91 1.96 3.56
C SER A 166 11.38 0.55 3.24
N ARG A 167 12.69 0.31 3.40
CA ARG A 167 13.29 -1.02 3.25
C ARG A 167 12.74 -2.01 4.28
N LYS A 168 12.72 -1.63 5.56
CA LYS A 168 12.21 -2.48 6.65
C LYS A 168 10.75 -2.87 6.44
N ALA A 169 9.92 -1.94 5.97
CA ALA A 169 8.51 -2.24 5.67
C ALA A 169 8.39 -3.30 4.56
N ILE A 170 9.22 -3.24 3.52
CA ILE A 170 9.23 -4.22 2.43
C ILE A 170 9.77 -5.57 2.92
N GLU A 171 10.89 -5.57 3.62
CA GLU A 171 11.52 -6.79 4.15
C GLU A 171 10.59 -7.50 5.14
N HIS A 172 9.87 -6.75 5.99
CA HIS A 172 8.86 -7.30 6.88
C HIS A 172 7.75 -8.05 6.10
N GLN A 173 7.19 -7.45 5.06
CA GLN A 173 6.18 -8.12 4.22
C GLN A 173 6.76 -9.36 3.51
N VAL A 174 7.99 -9.28 3.03
CA VAL A 174 8.69 -10.42 2.42
C VAL A 174 8.82 -11.58 3.41
N GLU A 175 9.16 -11.32 4.67
CA GLU A 175 9.24 -12.34 5.72
C GLU A 175 7.87 -12.97 6.03
N LEU A 176 6.82 -12.16 6.14
CA LEU A 176 5.46 -12.65 6.34
C LEU A 176 4.98 -13.53 5.17
N ILE A 177 5.28 -13.13 3.93
CA ILE A 177 4.95 -13.94 2.74
C ILE A 177 5.75 -15.23 2.72
N ARG A 178 7.04 -15.19 3.05
CA ARG A 178 7.89 -16.40 3.16
C ARG A 178 7.33 -17.40 4.16
N ALA A 179 6.85 -16.91 5.31
CA ALA A 179 6.27 -17.75 6.35
C ALA A 179 5.02 -18.53 5.89
N LYS A 180 4.29 -18.03 4.87
CA LYS A 180 3.15 -18.75 4.27
C LYS A 180 3.57 -19.93 3.38
N ASN A 181 4.82 -19.97 2.93
CA ASN A 181 5.39 -21.06 2.12
C ASN A 181 4.58 -21.38 0.83
N GLU A 182 3.94 -20.37 0.24
CA GLU A 182 3.15 -20.52 -0.99
C GLU A 182 4.01 -20.41 -2.26
N TYR A 183 4.99 -19.50 -2.25
CA TYR A 183 5.89 -19.24 -3.39
C TYR A 183 7.19 -20.01 -3.25
N ALA A 184 7.78 -20.40 -4.40
CA ALA A 184 9.09 -21.07 -4.41
C ALA A 184 10.18 -20.19 -3.79
N GLU A 185 10.12 -18.91 -4.05
CA GLU A 185 11.06 -17.89 -3.57
C GLU A 185 10.30 -16.58 -3.34
N VAL A 186 10.70 -15.82 -2.31
CA VAL A 186 10.18 -14.46 -2.07
C VAL A 186 11.35 -13.54 -1.77
N HIS A 187 11.43 -12.42 -2.47
CA HIS A 187 12.55 -11.48 -2.39
C HIS A 187 12.07 -10.04 -2.31
N SER A 188 12.82 -9.18 -1.64
CA SER A 188 12.76 -7.73 -1.83
C SER A 188 13.62 -7.32 -3.02
N ALA A 189 13.26 -6.22 -3.69
CA ALA A 189 14.08 -5.58 -4.71
C ALA A 189 13.86 -4.07 -4.68
N PHE A 190 14.90 -3.28 -4.94
CA PHE A 190 14.86 -1.84 -4.77
C PHE A 190 15.33 -1.10 -6.02
N MET A 191 14.83 0.13 -6.18
CA MET A 191 15.23 0.99 -7.28
C MET A 191 16.62 1.60 -7.05
N GLU A 192 16.92 2.04 -5.83
CA GLU A 192 18.12 2.82 -5.51
C GLU A 192 19.18 2.07 -4.69
N GLU A 193 18.84 0.93 -4.10
CA GLU A 193 19.75 0.14 -3.26
C GLU A 193 19.72 -1.36 -3.59
N ASP A 194 20.68 -2.11 -3.07
CA ASP A 194 20.73 -3.57 -3.26
C ASP A 194 19.79 -4.31 -2.29
N PRO A 195 19.18 -5.43 -2.76
CA PRO A 195 19.25 -6.00 -4.12
C PRO A 195 18.47 -5.16 -5.12
N ARG A 196 19.11 -4.85 -6.26
CA ARG A 196 18.48 -4.02 -7.31
C ARG A 196 17.38 -4.77 -8.04
N ILE A 197 16.35 -4.04 -8.50
CA ILE A 197 15.29 -4.61 -9.36
C ILE A 197 15.90 -5.28 -10.60
N ALA A 198 16.91 -4.68 -11.21
CA ALA A 198 17.59 -5.22 -12.39
C ALA A 198 18.31 -6.57 -12.15
N ASP A 199 18.58 -6.91 -10.89
CA ASP A 199 19.25 -8.16 -10.51
C ASP A 199 18.27 -9.31 -10.25
N CYS A 200 16.97 -9.11 -10.35
CA CYS A 200 15.95 -10.14 -10.13
C CYS A 200 16.20 -11.40 -10.99
N TYR A 201 16.74 -11.24 -12.19
CA TYR A 201 17.08 -12.34 -13.10
C TYR A 201 18.22 -13.22 -12.61
N LYS A 202 19.15 -12.65 -11.85
CA LYS A 202 20.30 -13.39 -11.25
C LYS A 202 19.90 -14.02 -9.92
N VAL A 203 19.04 -13.34 -9.17
CA VAL A 203 18.60 -13.76 -7.83
C VAL A 203 17.61 -14.92 -7.93
N ALA A 204 16.61 -14.83 -8.81
CA ALA A 204 15.61 -15.88 -8.97
C ALA A 204 16.22 -17.17 -9.51
N LYS A 205 15.98 -18.28 -8.84
CA LYS A 205 16.35 -19.65 -9.30
C LYS A 205 15.27 -20.21 -10.23
N THR A 206 14.00 -19.82 -10.03
CA THR A 206 12.87 -20.23 -10.87
C THR A 206 12.90 -19.55 -12.24
N SER A 207 12.18 -20.14 -13.22
CA SER A 207 11.99 -19.54 -14.56
C SER A 207 10.89 -18.50 -14.62
N ASN A 208 10.01 -18.48 -13.62
CA ASN A 208 8.89 -17.55 -13.53
C ASN A 208 9.14 -16.52 -12.43
N ILE A 209 8.94 -15.26 -12.75
CA ILE A 209 9.06 -14.12 -11.84
C ILE A 209 7.74 -13.37 -11.83
N VAL A 210 7.21 -13.09 -10.65
CA VAL A 210 6.15 -12.10 -10.45
C VAL A 210 6.75 -10.95 -9.64
N MET A 211 6.63 -9.73 -10.14
CA MET A 211 7.11 -8.53 -9.46
C MET A 211 5.94 -7.60 -9.13
N VAL A 212 5.79 -7.27 -7.86
CA VAL A 212 4.73 -6.41 -7.32
C VAL A 212 5.35 -5.14 -6.75
N PRO A 213 5.09 -3.97 -7.35
CA PRO A 213 5.50 -2.68 -6.79
C PRO A 213 4.72 -2.37 -5.51
N PHE A 214 5.43 -2.12 -4.42
CA PHE A 214 4.85 -1.76 -3.14
C PHE A 214 4.75 -0.23 -3.03
N PHE A 215 3.87 0.36 -3.85
CA PHE A 215 3.56 1.80 -3.86
C PHE A 215 2.06 2.02 -3.66
N VAL A 216 1.68 3.08 -2.96
CA VAL A 216 0.28 3.45 -2.68
C VAL A 216 -0.42 4.14 -3.84
N SER A 217 0.30 4.47 -4.91
CA SER A 217 -0.24 4.99 -6.16
C SER A 217 0.66 4.62 -7.31
N ASP A 218 0.08 4.51 -8.49
CA ASP A 218 0.84 4.40 -9.72
C ASP A 218 1.37 5.79 -10.13
N GLY A 219 2.56 5.81 -10.72
CA GLY A 219 3.24 7.00 -11.16
C GLY A 219 4.43 6.66 -12.06
N LEU A 220 5.33 7.62 -12.28
CA LEU A 220 6.50 7.42 -13.15
C LEU A 220 7.33 6.20 -12.72
N HIS A 221 7.51 5.98 -11.42
CA HIS A 221 8.24 4.81 -10.93
C HIS A 221 7.63 3.50 -11.41
N SER A 222 6.29 3.34 -11.31
CA SER A 222 5.61 2.13 -11.75
C SER A 222 5.54 2.01 -13.27
N PHE A 223 5.31 3.12 -13.96
CA PHE A 223 5.05 3.09 -15.41
C PHE A 223 6.31 3.26 -16.27
N GLU A 224 7.35 3.89 -15.77
CA GLU A 224 8.56 4.21 -16.53
C GLU A 224 9.80 3.52 -15.95
N ASP A 225 10.17 3.84 -14.71
CA ASP A 225 11.46 3.44 -14.15
C ASP A 225 11.59 1.92 -13.98
N ILE A 226 10.62 1.26 -13.34
CA ILE A 226 10.70 -0.19 -13.11
C ILE A 226 10.69 -0.99 -14.40
N PRO A 227 9.81 -0.72 -15.40
CA PRO A 227 9.91 -1.37 -16.72
C PRO A 227 11.29 -1.22 -17.37
N MET A 228 11.93 -0.06 -17.28
CA MET A 228 13.30 0.14 -17.78
C MET A 228 14.32 -0.68 -16.98
N MET A 229 14.23 -0.72 -15.66
CA MET A 229 15.08 -1.54 -14.80
C MET A 229 14.91 -3.03 -15.07
N LEU A 230 13.72 -3.47 -15.47
CA LEU A 230 13.43 -4.83 -15.93
C LEU A 230 13.92 -5.10 -17.36
N GLY A 231 14.50 -4.11 -18.03
CA GLY A 231 15.17 -4.25 -19.33
C GLY A 231 14.30 -3.91 -20.54
N GLU A 232 13.16 -3.19 -20.35
CA GLU A 232 12.49 -2.58 -21.50
C GLU A 232 13.31 -1.39 -22.01
N PRO A 233 13.47 -1.23 -23.35
CA PRO A 233 14.18 -0.08 -23.89
C PRO A 233 13.45 1.23 -23.55
N GLU A 234 14.19 2.23 -23.09
CA GLU A 234 13.66 3.55 -22.72
C GLU A 234 12.75 4.16 -23.81
N ARG A 235 13.22 4.12 -25.08
CA ARG A 235 12.44 4.63 -26.22
C ARG A 235 11.08 3.95 -26.34
N LEU A 236 11.01 2.65 -26.07
CA LEU A 236 9.76 1.88 -26.15
C LEU A 236 8.82 2.22 -24.99
N VAL A 237 9.37 2.32 -23.78
CA VAL A 237 8.61 2.72 -22.57
C VAL A 237 8.00 4.10 -22.78
N LYS A 238 8.79 5.09 -23.18
CA LYS A 238 8.32 6.47 -23.43
C LYS A 238 7.29 6.54 -24.55
N SER A 239 7.49 5.79 -25.64
CA SER A 239 6.53 5.74 -26.75
C SER A 239 5.18 5.14 -26.33
N ARG A 240 5.18 4.04 -25.54
CA ARG A 240 3.97 3.44 -25.01
C ARG A 240 3.25 4.35 -24.03
N LEU A 241 4.01 4.99 -23.13
CA LEU A 241 3.46 5.94 -22.16
C LEU A 241 2.77 7.11 -22.85
N ALA A 242 3.41 7.71 -23.84
CA ALA A 242 2.83 8.78 -24.64
C ALA A 242 1.58 8.37 -25.44
N ALA A 243 1.46 7.07 -25.77
CA ALA A 243 0.30 6.50 -26.45
C ALA A 243 -0.78 5.99 -25.48
N GLY A 244 -0.64 6.17 -24.16
CA GLY A 244 -1.55 5.62 -23.15
C GLY A 244 -1.59 4.08 -23.12
N GLN A 245 -0.51 3.43 -23.55
CA GLN A 245 -0.40 1.98 -23.59
C GLN A 245 0.40 1.43 -22.41
N PRO A 246 0.15 0.19 -21.95
CA PRO A 246 0.95 -0.46 -20.93
C PRO A 246 2.43 -0.49 -21.32
N THR A 247 3.29 0.02 -20.44
CA THR A 247 4.74 0.08 -20.65
C THR A 247 5.42 -1.28 -20.54
N TRP A 248 4.79 -2.22 -19.83
CA TRP A 248 5.15 -3.63 -19.76
C TRP A 248 4.05 -4.51 -20.33
N ARG A 249 4.42 -5.53 -21.10
CA ARG A 249 3.48 -6.55 -21.62
C ARG A 249 3.60 -7.83 -20.81
N ASN A 250 2.53 -8.22 -20.15
CA ASN A 250 2.52 -9.42 -19.32
C ASN A 250 2.15 -10.69 -20.09
N PRO A 251 2.89 -11.80 -19.87
CA PRO A 251 4.26 -11.80 -19.39
C PRO A 251 5.24 -11.39 -20.49
N THR A 252 6.43 -10.95 -20.12
CA THR A 252 7.53 -10.73 -21.06
C THR A 252 8.68 -11.67 -20.73
N GLU A 253 9.25 -12.29 -21.74
CA GLU A 253 10.46 -13.07 -21.62
C GLU A 253 11.69 -12.15 -21.64
N LYS A 254 12.49 -12.20 -20.58
CA LYS A 254 13.77 -11.49 -20.45
C LYS A 254 14.81 -12.40 -19.80
N LYS A 255 15.98 -12.43 -20.38
CA LYS A 255 17.13 -13.20 -19.85
C LYS A 255 16.79 -14.66 -19.50
N GLY A 256 15.94 -15.31 -20.33
CA GLY A 256 15.51 -16.69 -20.16
C GLY A 256 14.50 -16.93 -19.03
N LYS A 257 13.85 -15.87 -18.56
CA LYS A 257 12.78 -15.95 -17.55
C LYS A 257 11.51 -15.25 -18.04
N LEU A 258 10.37 -15.78 -17.65
CA LEU A 258 9.06 -15.12 -17.87
C LEU A 258 8.76 -14.21 -16.67
N VAL A 259 8.49 -12.95 -16.96
CA VAL A 259 8.25 -11.93 -15.94
C VAL A 259 6.84 -11.38 -16.06
N TRP A 260 6.06 -11.54 -15.00
CA TRP A 260 4.81 -10.84 -14.75
C TRP A 260 5.10 -9.63 -13.88
N TYR A 261 4.82 -8.45 -14.39
CA TYR A 261 4.94 -7.19 -13.67
C TYR A 261 3.56 -6.64 -13.34
N ALA A 262 3.26 -6.52 -12.06
CA ALA A 262 1.98 -6.04 -11.56
C ALA A 262 1.90 -4.50 -11.59
N PRO A 263 0.69 -3.91 -11.69
CA PRO A 263 0.50 -2.53 -11.26
C PRO A 263 0.79 -2.39 -9.77
N SER A 264 0.95 -1.16 -9.28
CA SER A 264 1.13 -0.91 -7.85
C SER A 264 -0.06 -1.42 -7.02
N ILE A 265 0.12 -1.49 -5.70
CA ILE A 265 -0.94 -1.96 -4.82
C ILE A 265 -2.00 -0.89 -4.50
N GLY A 266 -1.79 0.35 -4.94
CA GLY A 266 -2.56 1.51 -4.49
C GLY A 266 -4.07 1.39 -4.68
N ASN A 267 -4.52 0.71 -5.74
CA ASN A 267 -5.94 0.49 -6.04
C ASN A 267 -6.44 -0.93 -5.69
N GLU A 268 -5.68 -1.69 -4.87
CA GLU A 268 -6.06 -3.06 -4.51
C GLU A 268 -7.31 -3.08 -3.61
N PRO A 269 -8.35 -3.87 -3.96
CA PRO A 269 -9.63 -3.90 -3.23
C PRO A 269 -9.54 -4.30 -1.74
N HIS A 270 -8.44 -4.90 -1.30
CA HIS A 270 -8.22 -5.30 0.10
C HIS A 270 -7.68 -4.17 0.99
N ILE A 271 -7.22 -3.05 0.42
CA ILE A 271 -6.70 -1.92 1.22
C ILE A 271 -7.72 -1.35 2.21
N PRO A 272 -9.01 -1.22 1.90
CA PRO A 272 -10.00 -0.80 2.89
C PRO A 272 -10.02 -1.66 4.16
N ASP A 273 -9.71 -2.95 4.07
CA ASP A 273 -9.65 -3.83 5.23
C ASP A 273 -8.41 -3.54 6.08
N VAL A 274 -7.27 -3.22 5.47
CA VAL A 274 -6.07 -2.74 6.17
C VAL A 274 -6.34 -1.42 6.90
N ILE A 275 -7.04 -0.49 6.26
CA ILE A 275 -7.46 0.78 6.87
C ILE A 275 -8.30 0.51 8.12
N LEU A 276 -9.26 -0.40 8.04
CA LEU A 276 -10.08 -0.78 9.18
C LEU A 276 -9.26 -1.40 10.32
N GLN A 277 -8.25 -2.20 10.02
CA GLN A 277 -7.34 -2.74 11.06
C GLN A 277 -6.57 -1.61 11.76
N ARG A 278 -6.03 -0.64 11.01
CA ARG A 278 -5.36 0.53 11.59
C ARG A 278 -6.27 1.35 12.52
N VAL A 279 -7.53 1.51 12.15
CA VAL A 279 -8.52 2.17 13.02
C VAL A 279 -8.76 1.36 14.28
N ARG A 280 -8.90 0.04 14.18
CA ARG A 280 -9.10 -0.85 15.34
C ARG A 280 -7.91 -0.84 16.30
N GLU A 281 -6.68 -0.86 15.78
CA GLU A 281 -5.48 -0.72 16.60
C GLU A 281 -5.49 0.59 17.39
N ALA A 282 -5.77 1.72 16.71
CA ALA A 282 -5.81 3.03 17.34
C ALA A 282 -6.98 3.21 18.33
N ALA A 283 -8.06 2.47 18.15
CA ALA A 283 -9.20 2.51 19.06
C ALA A 283 -8.98 1.65 20.32
N ALA A 284 -8.08 0.65 20.25
CA ALA A 284 -7.72 -0.23 21.36
C ALA A 284 -6.56 0.30 22.21
N ALA A 285 -5.82 1.30 21.73
CA ALA A 285 -4.67 1.92 22.39
C ALA A 285 -5.11 3.01 23.39
#